data_5ecac6469793c6996dcc68550670d118
#
_entry.id   5ecac6469793c6996dcc68550670d118
#
_cell.length_a   1.000
_cell.length_b   1.000
_cell.length_c   1.000
_cell.angle_alpha   90.00
_cell.angle_beta   90.00
_cell.angle_gamma   90.00
#
_symmetry.space_group_name_H-M   'P 1'
#
loop_
_entity.id
_entity.type
_entity.pdbx_description
1 polymer ?
#
loop_
_entity_poly.entity_id
_entity_poly.type
_entity_poly.pdbx_seq_one_letter_code
_entity_poly.pdbx_strand_id
1 'polypeptide(L)'
;SGMEHQTNITFQNKFVYTRIGNNDYSDNLFHEYAHEWWANKVTNKDWAHMWIQEGIGTYAETLAHFELGGQAAYDKIISAHRRSIKYKKPMVGGEELSEDETYAFTDIYTKGSFFMHSLRFVIGDDIFLPTLKKLATDPAYTYDSFVTTSDVEKLFSNAASKDLKPFFDFYMRTTDVLDFSVKETGYQQYTIKLNNFFMPLPLEITTSNGKDKHIIGKEGLKIQSATPPLVDANGYYLKKITMLP
;
A
#
# COMPACT_ATOMS: atom_id res chain seq x y z
N SER A 1 15.97 12.63 11.36
CA SER A 1 14.58 13.08 11.43
C SER A 1 14.44 14.43 10.77
N GLY A 2 13.30 14.69 10.18
CA GLY A 2 12.87 15.97 9.66
C GLY A 2 11.57 16.42 10.33
N MET A 3 11.05 17.54 9.87
CA MET A 3 9.72 18.06 10.22
C MET A 3 9.23 18.94 9.10
N GLU A 4 8.03 18.68 8.65
CA GLU A 4 7.37 19.25 7.48
C GLU A 4 6.66 20.58 7.73
N HIS A 5 7.24 21.47 8.53
CA HIS A 5 6.64 22.79 8.72
C HIS A 5 6.31 23.43 7.38
N GLN A 6 5.09 23.93 7.24
CA GLN A 6 4.61 24.57 6.01
C GLN A 6 5.62 25.62 5.52
N THR A 7 6.10 25.47 4.31
CA THR A 7 7.09 26.34 3.65
C THR A 7 8.47 26.41 4.31
N ASN A 8 8.73 25.64 5.37
CA ASN A 8 9.99 25.65 6.09
C ASN A 8 10.35 24.26 6.65
N ILE A 9 10.76 23.38 5.79
CA ILE A 9 11.19 22.04 6.18
C ILE A 9 12.47 22.13 7.03
N THR A 10 12.45 21.50 8.21
CA THR A 10 13.62 21.45 9.11
C THR A 10 14.25 20.06 9.10
N PHE A 11 15.58 19.99 9.24
CA PHE A 11 16.35 18.75 9.24
C PHE A 11 17.38 18.72 10.36
N GLN A 12 17.75 17.52 10.77
CA GLN A 12 18.97 17.30 11.56
C GLN A 12 20.22 17.68 10.73
N ASN A 13 21.32 17.97 11.43
CA ASN A 13 22.60 18.46 10.87
C ASN A 13 23.24 17.61 9.77
N LYS A 14 22.76 16.37 9.52
CA LYS A 14 23.37 15.46 8.55
C LYS A 14 22.30 14.85 7.66
N PHE A 15 22.45 15.09 6.36
CA PHE A 15 21.72 14.35 5.35
C PHE A 15 22.36 12.97 5.18
N VAL A 16 21.50 11.93 5.16
CA VAL A 16 21.91 10.59 4.75
C VAL A 16 21.45 10.40 3.31
N TYR A 17 22.41 10.12 2.44
CA TYR A 17 22.13 9.88 1.03
C TYR A 17 22.23 8.41 0.69
N THR A 18 21.29 7.95 -0.10
CA THR A 18 21.28 6.63 -0.74
C THR A 18 21.53 6.80 -2.23
N ARG A 19 22.38 5.97 -2.80
CA ARG A 19 22.61 5.97 -4.25
C ARG A 19 21.50 5.20 -4.96
N ILE A 20 20.78 5.88 -5.86
CA ILE A 20 19.74 5.29 -6.70
C ILE A 20 20.10 5.59 -8.16
N GLY A 21 20.51 4.56 -8.90
CA GLY A 21 21.06 4.77 -10.25
C GLY A 21 22.28 5.69 -10.20
N ASN A 22 22.22 6.81 -10.90
CA ASN A 22 23.26 7.85 -10.92
C ASN A 22 23.02 9.02 -9.98
N ASN A 23 21.97 8.95 -9.13
CA ASN A 23 21.55 10.04 -8.28
C ASN A 23 21.86 9.76 -6.81
N ASP A 24 22.25 10.78 -6.08
CA ASP A 24 22.28 10.78 -4.62
C ASP A 24 20.90 11.25 -4.14
N TYR A 25 20.24 10.45 -3.33
CA TYR A 25 18.87 10.63 -2.88
C TYR A 25 18.78 10.53 -1.37
N SER A 26 18.03 11.43 -0.74
CA SER A 26 17.76 11.37 0.69
C SER A 26 16.29 11.07 0.91
N ASP A 27 15.98 9.85 1.37
CA ASP A 27 14.62 9.40 1.66
C ASP A 27 13.94 10.38 2.63
N ASN A 28 14.61 10.74 3.72
CA ASN A 28 14.06 11.64 4.72
C ASN A 28 13.78 13.04 4.15
N LEU A 29 14.69 13.61 3.34
CA LEU A 29 14.45 14.93 2.72
C LEU A 29 13.24 14.88 1.80
N PHE A 30 13.11 13.83 1.01
CA PHE A 30 11.98 13.69 0.09
C PHE A 30 10.68 13.45 0.84
N HIS A 31 10.72 12.69 1.95
CA HIS A 31 9.57 12.46 2.82
C HIS A 31 9.00 13.80 3.31
N GLU A 32 9.83 14.63 3.95
CA GLU A 32 9.40 15.94 4.44
C GLU A 32 8.91 16.84 3.29
N TYR A 33 9.54 16.75 2.11
CA TYR A 33 9.09 17.49 0.94
C TYR A 33 7.74 16.99 0.39
N ALA A 34 7.49 15.69 0.46
CA ALA A 34 6.21 15.11 0.05
C ALA A 34 5.04 15.61 0.92
N HIS A 35 5.31 15.96 2.17
CA HIS A 35 4.31 16.52 3.09
C HIS A 35 3.80 17.92 2.67
N GLU A 36 4.45 18.62 1.75
CA GLU A 36 3.85 19.83 1.15
C GLU A 36 2.52 19.51 0.43
N TRP A 37 2.36 18.28 -0.05
CA TRP A 37 1.09 17.80 -0.62
C TRP A 37 0.26 17.02 0.39
N TRP A 38 0.82 16.00 1.04
CA TRP A 38 0.10 15.11 1.98
C TRP A 38 0.53 15.40 3.43
N ALA A 39 0.03 16.44 3.98
CA ALA A 39 -0.01 17.03 5.30
C ALA A 39 -0.43 18.49 5.19
N ASN A 40 0.44 19.35 4.59
CA ASN A 40 0.22 20.79 4.52
C ASN A 40 -0.91 21.20 3.59
N LYS A 41 -1.11 20.46 2.50
CA LYS A 41 -2.17 20.75 1.52
C LYS A 41 -3.37 19.81 1.68
N VAL A 42 -3.14 18.51 1.85
CA VAL A 42 -4.17 17.49 2.13
C VAL A 42 -3.99 17.08 3.59
N THR A 43 -4.74 17.72 4.47
CA THR A 43 -4.60 17.52 5.92
C THR A 43 -5.64 16.51 6.41
N ASN A 44 -5.21 15.49 7.14
CA ASN A 44 -6.14 14.56 7.77
C ASN A 44 -6.87 15.23 8.94
N LYS A 45 -8.10 14.75 9.20
CA LYS A 45 -9.01 15.34 10.20
C LYS A 45 -8.48 15.22 11.63
N ASP A 46 -7.89 14.08 11.96
CA ASP A 46 -7.36 13.77 13.29
C ASP A 46 -6.30 12.66 13.24
N TRP A 47 -5.72 12.33 14.39
CA TRP A 47 -4.67 11.32 14.53
C TRP A 47 -5.08 9.92 14.04
N ALA A 48 -6.37 9.57 14.07
CA ALA A 48 -6.86 8.27 13.59
C ALA A 48 -6.71 8.10 12.07
N HIS A 49 -6.48 9.20 11.34
CA HIS A 49 -6.32 9.20 9.88
C HIS A 49 -4.89 9.53 9.43
N MET A 50 -3.89 9.48 10.34
CA MET A 50 -2.53 9.93 10.12
C MET A 50 -1.79 9.18 8.99
N TRP A 51 -2.22 7.99 8.62
CA TRP A 51 -1.69 7.27 7.47
C TRP A 51 -1.86 8.05 6.14
N ILE A 52 -2.80 9.01 6.07
CA ILE A 52 -3.01 9.86 4.88
C ILE A 52 -1.78 10.76 4.67
N GLN A 53 -1.20 11.29 5.74
CA GLN A 53 0.04 12.07 5.67
C GLN A 53 1.23 11.12 5.54
N GLU A 54 1.44 10.28 6.52
CA GLU A 54 2.65 9.46 6.63
C GLU A 54 2.73 8.34 5.60
N GLY A 55 1.63 7.64 5.40
CA GLY A 55 1.58 6.50 4.48
C GLY A 55 1.64 6.91 3.02
N ILE A 56 0.93 7.98 2.64
CA ILE A 56 1.00 8.49 1.26
C ILE A 56 2.32 9.22 1.02
N GLY A 57 2.84 9.97 2.00
CA GLY A 57 4.18 10.57 1.94
C GLY A 57 5.27 9.52 1.71
N THR A 58 5.27 8.45 2.50
CA THR A 58 6.18 7.31 2.33
C THR A 58 5.97 6.58 0.98
N TYR A 59 4.75 6.54 0.46
CA TYR A 59 4.52 6.00 -0.87
C TYR A 59 5.04 6.92 -1.98
N ALA A 60 5.01 8.23 -1.79
CA ALA A 60 5.63 9.18 -2.72
C ALA A 60 7.15 8.98 -2.82
N GLU A 61 7.85 8.65 -1.72
CA GLU A 61 9.25 8.21 -1.76
C GLU A 61 9.42 6.98 -2.66
N THR A 62 8.51 6.00 -2.54
CA THR A 62 8.53 4.80 -3.38
C THR A 62 8.39 5.12 -4.86
N LEU A 63 7.52 6.08 -5.22
CA LEU A 63 7.40 6.56 -6.60
C LEU A 63 8.66 7.30 -7.06
N ALA A 64 9.30 8.08 -6.20
CA ALA A 64 10.59 8.71 -6.52
C ALA A 64 11.70 7.67 -6.75
N HIS A 65 11.75 6.60 -5.98
CA HIS A 65 12.66 5.47 -6.24
C HIS A 65 12.42 4.85 -7.62
N PHE A 66 11.16 4.72 -8.05
CA PHE A 66 10.83 4.26 -9.40
C PHE A 66 11.37 5.20 -10.48
N GLU A 67 11.15 6.50 -10.34
CA GLU A 67 11.62 7.50 -11.30
C GLU A 67 13.16 7.55 -11.41
N LEU A 68 13.86 7.38 -10.29
CA LEU A 68 15.33 7.47 -10.25
C LEU A 68 16.04 6.16 -10.61
N GLY A 69 15.43 5.01 -10.33
CA GLY A 69 16.10 3.71 -10.45
C GLY A 69 15.24 2.59 -11.07
N GLY A 70 14.06 2.93 -11.61
CA GLY A 70 13.17 2.00 -12.27
C GLY A 70 12.53 0.97 -11.32
N GLN A 71 11.94 -0.06 -11.91
CA GLN A 71 11.20 -1.10 -11.19
C GLN A 71 12.02 -1.78 -10.09
N ALA A 72 13.31 -2.02 -10.31
CA ALA A 72 14.16 -2.68 -9.32
C ALA A 72 14.34 -1.85 -8.03
N ALA A 73 14.45 -0.53 -8.15
CA ALA A 73 14.52 0.37 -7.00
C ALA A 73 13.18 0.45 -6.26
N TYR A 74 12.08 0.51 -7.01
CA TYR A 74 10.72 0.43 -6.47
C TYR A 74 10.50 -0.86 -5.67
N ASP A 75 10.80 -2.02 -6.24
CA ASP A 75 10.60 -3.33 -5.61
C ASP A 75 11.44 -3.47 -4.34
N LYS A 76 12.66 -2.92 -4.36
CA LYS A 76 13.56 -2.93 -3.20
C LYS A 76 12.95 -2.17 -2.03
N ILE A 77 12.43 -0.95 -2.25
CA ILE A 77 11.87 -0.12 -1.17
C ILE A 77 10.54 -0.70 -0.67
N ILE A 78 9.64 -1.14 -1.54
CA ILE A 78 8.38 -1.80 -1.16
C ILE A 78 8.65 -3.08 -0.36
N SER A 79 9.63 -3.86 -0.75
CA SER A 79 10.03 -5.06 0.01
C SER A 79 10.58 -4.70 1.39
N ALA A 80 11.29 -3.57 1.53
CA ALA A 80 11.74 -3.08 2.83
C ALA A 80 10.56 -2.64 3.70
N HIS A 81 9.61 -1.89 3.16
CA HIS A 81 8.39 -1.51 3.86
C HIS A 81 7.65 -2.74 4.38
N ARG A 82 7.40 -3.74 3.52
CA ARG A 82 6.74 -4.98 3.92
C ARG A 82 7.41 -5.67 5.11
N ARG A 83 8.75 -5.72 5.13
CA ARG A 83 9.50 -6.37 6.22
C ARG A 83 9.44 -5.61 7.54
N SER A 84 9.19 -4.31 7.52
CA SER A 84 9.16 -3.46 8.73
C SER A 84 7.78 -3.35 9.37
N ILE A 85 6.72 -3.83 8.72
CA ILE A 85 5.36 -3.82 9.26
C ILE A 85 5.29 -4.72 10.51
N LYS A 86 4.73 -4.19 11.60
CA LYS A 86 4.73 -4.86 12.92
C LYS A 86 3.40 -5.53 13.28
N TYR A 87 2.32 -5.16 12.61
CA TYR A 87 0.97 -5.72 12.81
C TYR A 87 0.46 -5.64 14.27
N LYS A 88 0.87 -4.63 15.03
CA LYS A 88 0.50 -4.51 16.45
C LYS A 88 -0.92 -4.02 16.66
N LYS A 89 -1.34 -3.01 15.90
CA LYS A 89 -2.69 -2.42 15.94
C LYS A 89 -3.15 -2.08 14.52
N PRO A 90 -4.47 -1.95 14.30
CA PRO A 90 -4.99 -1.35 13.08
C PRO A 90 -4.44 0.05 12.86
N MET A 91 -4.24 0.46 11.60
CA MET A 91 -3.77 1.81 11.27
C MET A 91 -4.84 2.88 11.57
N VAL A 92 -6.10 2.53 11.34
CA VAL A 92 -7.25 3.37 11.63
C VAL A 92 -7.95 2.78 12.83
N GLY A 93 -7.77 3.42 13.97
CA GLY A 93 -8.40 3.05 15.26
C GLY A 93 -9.72 3.77 15.49
N GLY A 94 -10.13 3.86 16.75
CA GLY A 94 -11.28 4.68 17.16
C GLY A 94 -11.04 6.18 16.95
N GLU A 95 -12.10 6.97 17.07
CA GLU A 95 -12.11 8.40 16.70
C GLU A 95 -11.27 9.32 17.63
N GLU A 96 -10.68 8.82 18.70
CA GLU A 96 -9.94 9.62 19.70
C GLU A 96 -8.57 9.00 19.99
N LEU A 97 -7.69 8.89 18.99
CA LEU A 97 -6.30 8.52 19.23
C LEU A 97 -5.47 9.75 19.59
N SER A 98 -4.60 9.60 20.58
CA SER A 98 -3.57 10.58 20.86
C SER A 98 -2.40 10.45 19.87
N GLU A 99 -1.57 11.47 19.79
CA GLU A 99 -0.30 11.45 19.05
C GLU A 99 0.56 10.25 19.45
N ASP A 100 0.78 10.07 20.76
CA ASP A 100 1.59 8.97 21.31
C ASP A 100 1.06 7.60 20.89
N GLU A 101 -0.25 7.38 20.93
CA GLU A 101 -0.87 6.12 20.52
C GLU A 101 -0.73 5.87 19.03
N THR A 102 -0.87 6.91 18.23
CA THR A 102 -0.70 6.87 16.78
C THR A 102 0.72 6.49 16.42
N TYR A 103 1.73 7.14 16.95
CA TYR A 103 3.13 6.87 16.64
C TYR A 103 3.72 5.65 17.35
N ALA A 104 3.27 5.28 18.55
CA ALA A 104 3.82 4.13 19.29
C ALA A 104 3.52 2.77 18.64
N PHE A 105 2.46 2.67 17.84
CA PHE A 105 2.00 1.39 17.25
C PHE A 105 2.04 1.38 15.72
N THR A 106 2.86 2.17 15.15
CA THR A 106 2.79 2.77 13.85
C THR A 106 3.22 1.86 12.73
N ASP A 107 2.24 1.28 12.12
CA ASP A 107 2.39 0.86 10.75
C ASP A 107 1.87 1.93 9.76
N ILE A 108 1.57 3.17 10.21
CA ILE A 108 1.01 4.25 9.37
C ILE A 108 1.93 4.59 8.21
N TYR A 109 3.25 4.57 8.41
CA TYR A 109 4.25 4.78 7.38
C TYR A 109 4.30 3.60 6.39
N THR A 110 4.85 2.50 6.85
CA THR A 110 5.22 1.38 5.98
C THR A 110 4.04 0.54 5.54
N LYS A 111 3.05 0.29 6.39
CA LYS A 111 1.81 -0.40 5.99
C LYS A 111 0.92 0.53 5.16
N GLY A 112 0.91 1.84 5.46
CA GLY A 112 0.24 2.85 4.64
C GLY A 112 0.80 2.92 3.22
N SER A 113 2.11 2.99 3.07
CA SER A 113 2.79 2.92 1.77
C SER A 113 2.51 1.59 1.05
N PHE A 114 2.60 0.47 1.76
CA PHE A 114 2.32 -0.84 1.18
C PHE A 114 0.84 -1.00 0.79
N PHE A 115 -0.08 -0.39 1.52
CA PHE A 115 -1.49 -0.33 1.13
C PHE A 115 -1.67 0.41 -0.21
N MET A 116 -1.02 1.55 -0.39
CA MET A 116 -1.07 2.28 -1.66
C MET A 116 -0.50 1.46 -2.82
N HIS A 117 0.60 0.72 -2.59
CA HIS A 117 1.13 -0.25 -3.55
C HIS A 117 0.11 -1.34 -3.91
N SER A 118 -0.54 -1.93 -2.91
CA SER A 118 -1.56 -2.96 -3.13
C SER A 118 -2.79 -2.39 -3.85
N LEU A 119 -3.27 -1.22 -3.46
CA LEU A 119 -4.39 -0.53 -4.09
C LEU A 119 -4.11 -0.22 -5.57
N ARG A 120 -2.89 0.26 -5.88
CA ARG A 120 -2.45 0.49 -7.25
C ARG A 120 -2.54 -0.77 -8.10
N PHE A 121 -2.11 -1.92 -7.57
CA PHE A 121 -2.24 -3.21 -8.26
C PHE A 121 -3.70 -3.64 -8.46
N VAL A 122 -4.58 -3.36 -7.48
CA VAL A 122 -6.00 -3.72 -7.51
C VAL A 122 -6.77 -2.95 -8.58
N ILE A 123 -6.50 -1.66 -8.75
CA ILE A 123 -7.27 -0.79 -9.65
C ILE A 123 -6.52 -0.40 -10.92
N GLY A 124 -5.21 -0.63 -10.98
CA GLY A 124 -4.34 -0.31 -12.14
C GLY A 124 -3.87 1.15 -12.16
N ASP A 125 -2.77 1.38 -12.86
CA ASP A 125 -2.08 2.67 -12.94
C ASP A 125 -2.95 3.76 -13.54
N ASP A 126 -3.72 3.42 -14.58
CA ASP A 126 -4.58 4.35 -15.33
C ASP A 126 -5.69 4.98 -14.46
N ILE A 127 -6.06 4.30 -13.36
CA ILE A 127 -7.02 4.81 -12.39
C ILE A 127 -6.29 5.38 -11.17
N PHE A 128 -5.30 4.66 -10.68
CA PHE A 128 -4.63 4.99 -9.42
C PHE A 128 -3.90 6.34 -9.46
N LEU A 129 -3.02 6.56 -10.46
CA LEU A 129 -2.19 7.77 -10.50
C LEU A 129 -3.01 9.06 -10.72
N PRO A 130 -3.99 9.11 -11.64
CA PRO A 130 -4.84 10.28 -11.75
C PRO A 130 -5.68 10.54 -10.49
N THR A 131 -6.12 9.49 -9.79
CA THR A 131 -6.89 9.62 -8.55
C THR A 131 -6.04 10.14 -7.40
N LEU A 132 -4.81 9.66 -7.27
CA LEU A 132 -3.84 10.18 -6.30
C LEU A 132 -3.52 11.66 -6.57
N LYS A 133 -3.33 12.03 -7.84
CA LYS A 133 -3.18 13.44 -8.23
C LYS A 133 -4.43 14.26 -7.90
N LYS A 134 -5.62 13.73 -8.15
CA LYS A 134 -6.89 14.39 -7.81
C LYS A 134 -6.99 14.65 -6.32
N LEU A 135 -6.65 13.69 -5.46
CA LEU A 135 -6.61 13.88 -4.01
C LEU A 135 -5.76 15.12 -3.64
N ALA A 136 -4.61 15.31 -4.28
CA ALA A 136 -3.68 16.41 -4.01
C ALA A 136 -4.03 17.74 -4.68
N THR A 137 -5.05 17.80 -5.57
CA THR A 137 -5.33 18.99 -6.39
C THR A 137 -6.79 19.47 -6.36
N ASP A 138 -7.73 18.61 -5.95
CA ASP A 138 -9.15 18.97 -5.90
C ASP A 138 -9.44 19.77 -4.62
N PRO A 139 -10.08 20.94 -4.72
CA PRO A 139 -10.46 21.77 -3.56
C PRO A 139 -11.30 21.04 -2.52
N ALA A 140 -12.00 19.97 -2.88
CA ALA A 140 -12.77 19.16 -1.93
C ALA A 140 -11.90 18.44 -0.88
N TYR A 141 -10.58 18.31 -1.13
CA TYR A 141 -9.64 17.58 -0.26
C TYR A 141 -8.46 18.43 0.20
N THR A 142 -8.39 19.70 -0.20
CA THR A 142 -7.20 20.54 0.00
C THR A 142 -7.50 21.79 0.80
N TYR A 143 -6.46 22.33 1.46
CA TYR A 143 -6.47 23.58 2.24
C TYR A 143 -7.48 23.57 3.40
N ASP A 144 -8.63 24.24 3.26
CA ASP A 144 -9.63 24.38 4.33
C ASP A 144 -10.48 23.12 4.56
N SER A 145 -10.18 22.04 3.85
CA SER A 145 -10.86 20.74 3.99
C SER A 145 -10.00 19.75 4.77
N PHE A 146 -10.62 19.09 5.75
CA PHE A 146 -9.98 17.99 6.47
C PHE A 146 -10.42 16.65 5.92
N VAL A 147 -9.47 15.76 5.63
CA VAL A 147 -9.70 14.49 4.95
C VAL A 147 -9.72 13.33 5.92
N THR A 148 -10.68 12.44 5.76
CA THR A 148 -10.76 11.17 6.50
C THR A 148 -10.40 9.99 5.63
N THR A 149 -10.12 8.84 6.24
CA THR A 149 -9.95 7.57 5.51
C THR A 149 -11.17 7.24 4.63
N SER A 150 -12.38 7.58 5.08
CA SER A 150 -13.60 7.35 4.31
C SER A 150 -13.71 8.25 3.08
N ASP A 151 -13.14 9.44 3.11
CA ASP A 151 -13.11 10.33 1.94
C ASP A 151 -12.15 9.78 0.88
N VAL A 152 -10.97 9.30 1.29
CA VAL A 152 -10.01 8.63 0.40
C VAL A 152 -10.63 7.36 -0.19
N GLU A 153 -11.29 6.54 0.64
CA GLU A 153 -11.99 5.32 0.20
C GLU A 153 -13.04 5.63 -0.87
N LYS A 154 -13.90 6.63 -0.64
CA LYS A 154 -14.93 7.06 -1.60
C LYS A 154 -14.31 7.59 -2.90
N LEU A 155 -13.25 8.38 -2.80
CA LEU A 155 -12.56 8.92 -3.97
C LEU A 155 -12.05 7.80 -4.88
N PHE A 156 -11.33 6.83 -4.33
CA PHE A 156 -10.78 5.69 -5.10
C PHE A 156 -11.87 4.71 -5.56
N SER A 157 -12.90 4.47 -4.75
CA SER A 157 -14.04 3.63 -5.13
C SER A 157 -14.79 4.20 -6.32
N ASN A 158 -15.07 5.52 -6.31
CA ASN A 158 -15.73 6.21 -7.40
C ASN A 158 -14.89 6.19 -8.69
N ALA A 159 -13.60 6.46 -8.58
CA ALA A 159 -12.69 6.43 -9.72
C ALA A 159 -12.58 5.03 -10.35
N ALA A 160 -12.55 3.99 -9.52
CA ALA A 160 -12.48 2.61 -9.97
C ALA A 160 -13.85 2.02 -10.38
N SER A 161 -14.96 2.73 -10.17
CA SER A 161 -16.33 2.22 -10.32
C SER A 161 -16.51 0.87 -9.59
N LYS A 162 -15.92 0.74 -8.40
CA LYS A 162 -15.85 -0.48 -7.61
C LYS A 162 -15.95 -0.15 -6.13
N ASP A 163 -16.76 -0.90 -5.37
CA ASP A 163 -16.75 -0.79 -3.92
C ASP A 163 -15.42 -1.32 -3.36
N LEU A 164 -14.56 -0.40 -2.91
CA LEU A 164 -13.28 -0.71 -2.30
C LEU A 164 -13.35 -0.75 -0.78
N LYS A 165 -14.52 -0.48 -0.18
CA LYS A 165 -14.69 -0.47 1.28
C LYS A 165 -14.16 -1.75 1.96
N PRO A 166 -14.46 -2.98 1.47
CA PRO A 166 -13.91 -4.19 2.08
C PRO A 166 -12.38 -4.24 2.07
N PHE A 167 -11.74 -3.69 1.02
CA PHE A 167 -10.28 -3.64 0.91
C PHE A 167 -9.66 -2.62 1.88
N PHE A 168 -10.28 -1.43 1.99
CA PHE A 168 -9.90 -0.45 2.99
C PHE A 168 -10.11 -0.98 4.42
N ASP A 169 -11.26 -1.58 4.71
CA ASP A 169 -11.53 -2.14 6.03
C ASP A 169 -10.48 -3.17 6.43
N PHE A 170 -10.14 -4.08 5.52
CA PHE A 170 -9.16 -5.14 5.77
C PHE A 170 -7.78 -4.58 6.08
N TYR A 171 -7.27 -3.66 5.26
CA TYR A 171 -5.93 -3.11 5.45
C TYR A 171 -5.83 -2.09 6.58
N MET A 172 -6.86 -1.24 6.73
CA MET A 172 -6.81 -0.11 7.65
C MET A 172 -7.28 -0.47 9.06
N ARG A 173 -8.34 -1.30 9.15
CA ARG A 173 -9.05 -1.55 10.41
C ARG A 173 -8.76 -2.91 11.03
N THR A 174 -7.89 -3.72 10.41
CA THR A 174 -7.41 -4.99 10.96
C THR A 174 -5.89 -5.09 10.93
N THR A 175 -5.37 -6.09 11.64
CA THR A 175 -3.96 -6.49 11.56
C THR A 175 -3.78 -7.75 10.72
N ASP A 176 -4.84 -8.22 10.08
CA ASP A 176 -4.82 -9.42 9.27
C ASP A 176 -4.02 -9.27 7.99
N VAL A 177 -3.60 -10.39 7.46
CA VAL A 177 -3.01 -10.52 6.12
C VAL A 177 -3.85 -11.49 5.30
N LEU A 178 -3.83 -11.35 3.97
CA LEU A 178 -4.56 -12.27 3.09
C LEU A 178 -4.04 -13.71 3.29
N ASP A 179 -4.98 -14.63 3.48
CA ASP A 179 -4.68 -16.03 3.78
C ASP A 179 -5.00 -16.89 2.55
N PHE A 180 -3.95 -17.28 1.83
CA PHE A 180 -4.07 -18.15 0.68
C PHE A 180 -3.75 -19.59 1.04
N SER A 181 -4.56 -20.52 0.54
CA SER A 181 -4.23 -21.95 0.54
C SER A 181 -4.08 -22.46 -0.89
N VAL A 182 -3.10 -23.32 -1.09
CA VAL A 182 -2.83 -24.00 -2.37
C VAL A 182 -2.89 -25.50 -2.11
N LYS A 183 -3.75 -26.19 -2.84
CA LYS A 183 -3.95 -27.65 -2.74
C LYS A 183 -3.77 -28.29 -4.10
N GLU A 184 -3.00 -29.36 -4.18
CA GLU A 184 -2.98 -30.23 -5.34
C GLU A 184 -4.29 -31.07 -5.37
N THR A 185 -5.03 -30.99 -6.44
CA THR A 185 -6.36 -31.62 -6.58
C THR A 185 -6.41 -32.69 -7.66
N GLY A 186 -5.29 -32.93 -8.34
CA GLY A 186 -5.09 -33.92 -9.39
C GLY A 186 -3.72 -33.77 -10.03
N TYR A 187 -3.39 -34.64 -10.95
CA TYR A 187 -2.09 -34.59 -11.64
C TYR A 187 -1.87 -33.22 -12.31
N GLN A 188 -0.87 -32.47 -11.83
CA GLN A 188 -0.56 -31.12 -12.30
C GLN A 188 -1.74 -30.11 -12.17
N GLN A 189 -2.69 -30.36 -11.28
CA GLN A 189 -3.84 -29.49 -11.03
C GLN A 189 -3.81 -28.98 -9.61
N TYR A 190 -3.95 -27.68 -9.48
CA TYR A 190 -3.93 -26.98 -8.19
C TYR A 190 -5.20 -26.15 -8.03
N THR A 191 -5.70 -26.09 -6.81
CA THR A 191 -6.76 -25.17 -6.41
C THR A 191 -6.16 -24.16 -5.44
N ILE A 192 -6.31 -22.87 -5.75
CA ILE A 192 -5.90 -21.74 -4.89
C ILE A 192 -7.15 -21.13 -4.31
N LYS A 193 -7.21 -20.96 -2.99
CA LYS A 193 -8.30 -20.27 -2.30
C LYS A 193 -7.78 -19.08 -1.51
N LEU A 194 -8.60 -18.05 -1.42
CA LEU A 194 -8.45 -16.94 -0.50
C LEU A 194 -9.44 -17.16 0.65
N ASN A 195 -8.92 -17.40 1.86
CA ASN A 195 -9.71 -17.99 2.95
C ASN A 195 -10.43 -16.95 3.81
N ASN A 196 -9.89 -15.73 3.93
CA ASN A 196 -10.34 -14.72 4.88
C ASN A 196 -10.73 -13.39 4.24
N PHE A 197 -10.90 -13.36 2.92
CA PHE A 197 -11.29 -12.14 2.21
C PHE A 197 -12.14 -12.48 0.98
N PHE A 198 -13.22 -11.72 0.73
CA PHE A 198 -14.25 -12.12 -0.22
C PHE A 198 -14.47 -11.17 -1.40
N MET A 199 -13.93 -9.96 -1.34
CA MET A 199 -13.94 -9.09 -2.51
C MET A 199 -13.03 -9.68 -3.60
N PRO A 200 -13.48 -9.76 -4.86
CA PRO A 200 -12.63 -10.25 -5.96
C PRO A 200 -11.38 -9.40 -6.13
N LEU A 201 -10.20 -10.05 -6.11
CA LEU A 201 -8.90 -9.40 -6.24
C LEU A 201 -8.16 -9.89 -7.48
N PRO A 202 -7.44 -9.02 -8.20
CA PRO A 202 -6.43 -9.46 -9.16
C PRO A 202 -5.35 -10.25 -8.42
N LEU A 203 -4.90 -11.34 -9.00
CA LEU A 203 -3.87 -12.19 -8.41
C LEU A 203 -2.89 -12.64 -9.48
N GLU A 204 -1.61 -12.36 -9.26
CA GLU A 204 -0.55 -12.86 -10.12
C GLU A 204 -0.17 -14.27 -9.70
N ILE A 205 -0.18 -15.18 -10.65
CA ILE A 205 0.21 -16.58 -10.47
C ILE A 205 1.35 -16.90 -11.43
N THR A 206 2.45 -17.42 -10.89
CA THR A 206 3.55 -17.95 -11.69
C THR A 206 3.48 -19.48 -11.68
N THR A 207 3.44 -20.06 -12.86
CA THR A 207 3.38 -21.51 -13.10
C THR A 207 4.60 -21.97 -13.89
N SER A 208 4.71 -23.27 -14.17
CA SER A 208 5.70 -23.81 -15.11
C SER A 208 5.55 -23.25 -16.55
N ASN A 209 4.39 -22.70 -16.89
CA ASN A 209 4.08 -22.17 -18.22
C ASN A 209 4.27 -20.66 -18.34
N GLY A 210 4.60 -19.98 -17.22
CA GLY A 210 4.78 -18.53 -17.19
C GLY A 210 3.98 -17.86 -16.08
N LYS A 211 3.83 -16.56 -16.21
CA LYS A 211 3.18 -15.68 -15.23
C LYS A 211 1.92 -15.08 -15.84
N ASP A 212 0.80 -15.23 -15.14
CA ASP A 212 -0.50 -14.71 -15.56
C ASP A 212 -1.21 -13.99 -14.42
N LYS A 213 -2.07 -13.03 -14.78
CA LYS A 213 -2.93 -12.30 -13.86
C LYS A 213 -4.36 -12.85 -13.93
N HIS A 214 -4.86 -13.29 -12.81
CA HIS A 214 -6.21 -13.84 -12.63
C HIS A 214 -7.04 -12.95 -11.71
N ILE A 215 -8.35 -13.21 -11.63
CA ILE A 215 -9.21 -12.64 -10.58
C ILE A 215 -9.59 -13.78 -9.64
N ILE A 216 -9.17 -13.66 -8.36
CA ILE A 216 -9.58 -14.59 -7.32
C ILE A 216 -10.78 -14.05 -6.55
N GLY A 217 -11.80 -14.86 -6.41
CA GLY A 217 -12.99 -14.59 -5.60
C GLY A 217 -13.27 -15.75 -4.66
N LYS A 218 -14.50 -15.80 -4.15
CA LYS A 218 -14.95 -16.80 -3.17
C LYS A 218 -14.76 -18.26 -3.64
N GLU A 219 -14.91 -18.52 -4.92
CA GLU A 219 -14.80 -19.89 -5.46
C GLU A 219 -13.35 -20.36 -5.60
N GLY A 220 -12.38 -19.46 -5.48
CA GLY A 220 -10.97 -19.74 -5.71
C GLY A 220 -10.62 -19.86 -7.19
N LEU A 221 -9.43 -20.36 -7.47
CA LEU A 221 -8.89 -20.55 -8.82
C LEU A 221 -8.42 -21.99 -9.01
N LYS A 222 -8.68 -22.55 -10.18
CA LYS A 222 -8.09 -23.83 -10.64
C LYS A 222 -6.95 -23.53 -11.60
N ILE A 223 -5.77 -24.05 -11.33
CA ILE A 223 -4.53 -23.76 -12.07
C ILE A 223 -3.91 -25.07 -12.54
N GLN A 224 -3.52 -25.09 -13.81
CA GLN A 224 -2.71 -26.18 -14.40
C GLN A 224 -1.25 -25.80 -14.33
N SER A 225 -0.41 -26.63 -13.71
CA SER A 225 1.03 -26.37 -13.60
C SER A 225 1.79 -27.68 -13.34
N ALA A 226 2.94 -27.86 -13.97
CA ALA A 226 3.79 -29.03 -13.70
C ALA A 226 4.45 -28.99 -12.31
N THR A 227 4.55 -27.81 -11.71
CA THR A 227 5.07 -27.60 -10.37
C THR A 227 4.08 -26.76 -9.54
N PRO A 228 4.17 -26.79 -8.19
CA PRO A 228 3.31 -25.92 -7.37
C PRO A 228 3.37 -24.46 -7.82
N PRO A 229 2.22 -23.80 -8.05
CA PRO A 229 2.17 -22.42 -8.50
C PRO A 229 2.67 -21.46 -7.41
N LEU A 230 3.41 -20.42 -7.81
CA LEU A 230 3.79 -19.34 -6.92
C LEU A 230 2.69 -18.27 -6.94
N VAL A 231 2.11 -18.01 -5.78
CA VAL A 231 1.02 -17.05 -5.59
C VAL A 231 1.60 -15.68 -5.26
N ASP A 232 1.32 -14.68 -6.09
CA ASP A 232 1.76 -13.29 -5.89
C ASP A 232 3.26 -13.19 -5.59
N ALA A 233 4.09 -13.73 -6.48
CA ALA A 233 5.53 -13.80 -6.30
C ALA A 233 6.19 -12.41 -6.19
N ASN A 234 5.63 -11.41 -6.89
CA ASN A 234 6.10 -10.02 -6.83
C ASN A 234 5.70 -9.29 -5.52
N GLY A 235 4.77 -9.86 -4.75
CA GLY A 235 4.45 -9.35 -3.42
C GLY A 235 3.57 -8.11 -3.42
N TYR A 236 2.54 -8.09 -4.22
CA TYR A 236 1.54 -7.02 -4.24
C TYR A 236 0.66 -6.97 -2.99
N TYR A 237 0.61 -8.07 -2.22
CA TYR A 237 -0.24 -8.18 -1.04
C TYR A 237 0.53 -8.54 0.22
N LEU A 238 0.03 -8.06 1.36
CA LEU A 238 0.36 -8.62 2.67
C LEU A 238 -0.36 -9.95 2.80
N LYS A 239 0.39 -11.04 2.86
CA LYS A 239 -0.18 -12.38 2.77
C LYS A 239 0.61 -13.44 3.51
N LYS A 240 -0.10 -14.53 3.81
CA LYS A 240 0.47 -15.85 4.08
C LYS A 240 -0.04 -16.86 3.06
N ILE A 241 0.74 -17.90 2.79
CA ILE A 241 0.41 -18.96 1.85
C ILE A 241 0.64 -20.30 2.55
N THR A 242 -0.39 -21.15 2.54
CA THR A 242 -0.33 -22.49 3.11
C THR A 242 -0.46 -23.53 1.99
N MET A 243 0.53 -24.39 1.86
CA MET A 243 0.43 -25.58 0.98
C MET A 243 -0.32 -26.66 1.74
N LEU A 244 -1.45 -27.08 1.20
CA LEU A 244 -2.27 -28.14 1.78
C LEU A 244 -1.92 -29.51 1.16
N PRO A 245 -1.97 -30.59 1.95
CA PRO A 245 -1.74 -31.95 1.48
C PRO A 245 -2.80 -32.42 0.46
#